data_da6418b0466c223b55ab222a8b7f6888
#
_entry.id   da6418b0466c223b55ab222a8b7f6888
#
_cell.length_a   1.000
_cell.length_b   1.000
_cell.length_c   1.000
_cell.angle_alpha   90.00
_cell.angle_beta   90.00
_cell.angle_gamma   90.00
#
_symmetry.space_group_name_H-M   'P 1'
#
loop_
_entity.id
_entity.type
_entity.pdbx_description
1 polymer ?
#
loop_
_entity_poly.entity_id
_entity_poly.type
_entity_poly.pdbx_seq_one_letter_code
_entity_poly.pdbx_strand_id
1 'polypeptide(L)'
;HSWGEYVFDHAWADAYNQQLARPGHAYYPKLLGAVPFSPIPGPRLMVRPGHDAATEAALTTRLLAELEAICADQNWSSAHLLFLPQDQADAARQRGWLIRQGVQFHWQNRSDRPYSDFDDFLADMQRDKRKKIRQERKKVADAGIQYRISEGADISAADWDFFYQCYAQTYLARGQTPYLSRDGWRAIAQALPSAWALVVAQDTRHGAPVPIASALLAIDRDNGVAYGRYWGAIQTVSCLHFETCYYQPLQWCIEQGFKRFEGGAQGEHKLARGLLPVSTYSAHHLPHPGFKDAVQRFLQREGRGMAHYLDELDERAPFRA
;
A
#
# COMPACT_ATOMS: atom_id res chain seq x y z
N HIS A 1 -13.92 2.75 14.36
CA HIS A 1 -12.60 3.36 14.57
C HIS A 1 -12.75 4.66 15.33
N SER A 2 -11.93 4.86 16.35
CA SER A 2 -12.06 5.99 17.29
C SER A 2 -11.06 7.13 17.06
N TRP A 3 -10.18 6.99 16.08
CA TRP A 3 -9.12 7.93 15.77
C TRP A 3 -8.88 8.00 14.25
N GLY A 4 -8.27 9.11 13.77
CA GLY A 4 -7.93 9.30 12.36
C GLY A 4 -7.06 8.20 11.78
N GLU A 5 -7.34 7.85 10.55
CA GLU A 5 -6.59 6.87 9.78
C GLU A 5 -6.59 7.25 8.31
N TYR A 6 -5.44 7.16 7.66
CA TYR A 6 -5.26 7.49 6.26
C TYR A 6 -5.65 8.90 5.79
N VAL A 7 -5.10 9.25 4.66
CA VAL A 7 -4.90 10.54 4.01
C VAL A 7 -6.09 11.52 3.99
N PHE A 8 -7.33 11.05 4.06
CA PHE A 8 -8.52 11.92 3.97
C PHE A 8 -9.25 12.12 5.31
N ASP A 9 -8.93 11.34 6.29
CA ASP A 9 -9.74 11.17 7.49
C ASP A 9 -9.77 12.42 8.37
N HIS A 10 -8.63 13.05 8.57
CA HIS A 10 -8.54 14.25 9.39
C HIS A 10 -9.35 15.41 8.79
N ALA A 11 -9.22 15.66 7.48
CA ALA A 11 -9.94 16.73 6.81
C ALA A 11 -11.46 16.51 6.82
N TRP A 12 -11.90 15.23 6.69
CA TRP A 12 -13.33 14.90 6.76
C TRP A 12 -13.85 14.99 8.19
N ALA A 13 -13.06 14.54 9.18
CA ALA A 13 -13.39 14.68 10.59
C ALA A 13 -13.51 16.15 11.00
N ASP A 14 -12.56 16.98 10.59
CA ASP A 14 -12.60 18.42 10.86
C ASP A 14 -13.82 19.09 10.22
N ALA A 15 -14.11 18.81 8.96
CA ALA A 15 -15.28 19.34 8.26
C ALA A 15 -16.60 18.90 8.91
N TYR A 16 -16.70 17.61 9.30
CA TYR A 16 -17.86 17.09 10.02
C TYR A 16 -18.05 17.77 11.37
N ASN A 17 -16.99 17.83 12.17
CA ASN A 17 -17.03 18.37 13.53
C ASN A 17 -17.32 19.89 13.53
N GLN A 18 -16.79 20.65 12.58
CA GLN A 18 -17.05 22.08 12.47
C GLN A 18 -18.51 22.41 12.09
N GLN A 19 -19.14 21.57 11.27
CA GLN A 19 -20.46 21.88 10.70
C GLN A 19 -21.61 21.09 11.35
N LEU A 20 -21.36 19.92 11.89
CA LEU A 20 -22.39 18.94 12.26
C LEU A 20 -22.25 18.39 13.67
N ALA A 21 -21.11 18.61 14.36
CA ALA A 21 -20.93 18.09 15.72
C ALA A 21 -21.99 18.68 16.67
N ARG A 22 -22.70 17.77 17.32
CA ARG A 22 -23.66 18.04 18.39
C ARG A 22 -23.37 17.08 19.53
N PRO A 23 -23.82 17.33 20.76
CA PRO A 23 -23.74 16.33 21.81
C PRO A 23 -24.30 14.98 21.35
N GLY A 24 -23.47 13.93 21.38
CA GLY A 24 -23.80 12.58 20.89
C GLY A 24 -23.60 12.34 19.38
N HIS A 25 -23.13 13.31 18.60
CA HIS A 25 -22.87 13.18 17.16
C HIS A 25 -21.48 13.72 16.83
N ALA A 26 -20.47 12.89 17.02
CA ALA A 26 -19.09 13.14 16.60
C ALA A 26 -18.75 12.34 15.34
N TYR A 27 -17.71 12.73 14.62
CA TYR A 27 -17.23 11.95 13.48
C TYR A 27 -16.70 10.57 13.89
N TYR A 28 -16.04 10.49 15.01
CA TYR A 28 -15.58 9.23 15.60
C TYR A 28 -16.47 8.80 16.78
N PRO A 29 -16.71 7.50 16.99
CA PRO A 29 -16.21 6.36 16.21
C PRO A 29 -16.92 6.21 14.87
N LYS A 30 -16.30 5.47 13.93
CA LYS A 30 -16.82 5.12 12.62
C LYS A 30 -16.52 3.68 12.26
N LEU A 31 -17.25 3.10 11.31
CA LEU A 31 -16.96 1.80 10.75
C LEU A 31 -15.83 1.88 9.71
N LEU A 32 -14.84 1.00 9.79
CA LEU A 32 -13.75 0.95 8.84
C LEU A 32 -13.42 -0.48 8.45
N GLY A 33 -13.58 -0.81 7.17
CA GLY A 33 -13.12 -2.04 6.54
C GLY A 33 -11.84 -1.77 5.76
N ALA A 34 -10.69 -2.17 6.32
CA ALA A 34 -9.37 -2.01 5.71
C ALA A 34 -8.39 -3.04 6.27
N VAL A 35 -7.28 -3.29 5.57
CA VAL A 35 -6.14 -3.94 6.21
C VAL A 35 -5.52 -2.90 7.15
N PRO A 36 -5.35 -3.21 8.45
CA PRO A 36 -4.86 -2.24 9.43
C PRO A 36 -3.54 -1.60 9.01
N PHE A 37 -3.48 -0.27 9.03
CA PHE A 37 -2.30 0.54 8.70
C PHE A 37 -1.64 0.19 7.36
N SER A 38 -2.42 -0.32 6.39
CA SER A 38 -1.89 -0.87 5.14
C SER A 38 -2.72 -0.48 3.93
N PRO A 39 -2.12 0.15 2.89
CA PRO A 39 -2.82 0.50 1.66
C PRO A 39 -2.90 -0.69 0.69
N ILE A 40 -3.02 -1.90 1.21
CA ILE A 40 -3.10 -3.12 0.40
C ILE A 40 -4.49 -3.21 -0.24
N PRO A 41 -4.61 -3.22 -1.58
CA PRO A 41 -5.85 -3.49 -2.28
C PRO A 41 -6.31 -4.93 -2.09
N GLY A 42 -7.62 -5.14 -2.10
CA GLY A 42 -8.20 -6.47 -2.03
C GLY A 42 -9.64 -6.46 -1.50
N PRO A 43 -10.30 -7.61 -1.46
CA PRO A 43 -11.69 -7.71 -1.03
C PRO A 43 -11.86 -7.31 0.45
N ARG A 44 -12.93 -6.59 0.71
CA ARG A 44 -13.38 -6.24 2.07
C ARG A 44 -14.72 -6.88 2.39
N LEU A 45 -15.47 -7.22 1.35
CA LEU A 45 -16.71 -7.97 1.40
C LEU A 45 -16.38 -9.41 0.99
N MET A 46 -16.07 -10.25 1.97
CA MET A 46 -15.60 -11.63 1.72
C MET A 46 -16.77 -12.59 1.78
N VAL A 47 -17.09 -13.19 0.65
CA VAL A 47 -18.07 -14.26 0.51
C VAL A 47 -17.33 -15.59 0.43
N ARG A 48 -17.88 -16.63 1.10
CA ARG A 48 -17.30 -17.97 1.01
C ARG A 48 -17.28 -18.43 -0.45
N PRO A 49 -16.17 -18.99 -0.97
CA PRO A 49 -16.10 -19.48 -2.32
C PRO A 49 -17.06 -20.66 -2.55
N GLY A 50 -17.43 -20.88 -3.81
CA GLY A 50 -18.29 -21.99 -4.23
C GLY A 50 -19.75 -21.60 -4.53
N HIS A 51 -20.08 -20.32 -4.51
CA HIS A 51 -21.35 -19.78 -4.99
C HIS A 51 -21.24 -19.42 -6.48
N ASP A 52 -22.40 -19.36 -7.16
CA ASP A 52 -22.48 -18.76 -8.49
C ASP A 52 -22.39 -17.22 -8.42
N ALA A 53 -22.09 -16.59 -9.53
CA ALA A 53 -21.89 -15.13 -9.60
C ALA A 53 -23.11 -14.31 -9.13
N ALA A 54 -24.33 -14.81 -9.36
CA ALA A 54 -25.55 -14.14 -8.93
C ALA A 54 -25.71 -14.18 -7.40
N THR A 55 -25.43 -15.32 -6.81
CA THR A 55 -25.43 -15.51 -5.35
C THR A 55 -24.33 -14.68 -4.68
N GLU A 56 -23.11 -14.65 -5.25
CA GLU A 56 -22.02 -13.80 -4.74
C GLU A 56 -22.39 -12.31 -4.76
N ALA A 57 -22.99 -11.83 -5.84
CA ALA A 57 -23.44 -10.45 -5.97
C ALA A 57 -24.56 -10.12 -4.95
N ALA A 58 -25.51 -11.04 -4.73
CA ALA A 58 -26.55 -10.89 -3.75
C ALA A 58 -26.00 -10.86 -2.31
N LEU A 59 -25.05 -11.73 -1.98
CA LEU A 59 -24.39 -11.75 -0.68
C LEU A 59 -23.53 -10.50 -0.44
N THR A 60 -22.80 -10.04 -1.46
CA THR A 60 -22.05 -8.79 -1.40
C THR A 60 -22.96 -7.60 -1.13
N THR A 61 -24.11 -7.53 -1.82
CA THR A 61 -25.14 -6.50 -1.62
C THR A 61 -25.71 -6.56 -0.21
N ARG A 62 -25.94 -7.76 0.31
CA ARG A 62 -26.43 -7.98 1.67
C ARG A 62 -25.39 -7.54 2.72
N LEU A 63 -24.11 -7.86 2.55
CA LEU A 63 -23.05 -7.40 3.44
C LEU A 63 -22.97 -5.87 3.51
N LEU A 64 -23.13 -5.17 2.38
CA LEU A 64 -23.22 -3.70 2.36
C LEU A 64 -24.44 -3.20 3.15
N ALA A 65 -25.61 -3.85 3.00
CA ALA A 65 -26.81 -3.50 3.75
C ALA A 65 -26.63 -3.69 5.27
N GLU A 66 -25.97 -4.77 5.68
CA GLU A 66 -25.67 -5.01 7.10
C GLU A 66 -24.69 -3.96 7.66
N LEU A 67 -23.68 -3.53 6.89
CA LEU A 67 -22.77 -2.45 7.31
C LEU A 67 -23.51 -1.12 7.49
N GLU A 68 -24.47 -0.81 6.61
CA GLU A 68 -25.35 0.37 6.73
C GLU A 68 -26.21 0.27 8.00
N ALA A 69 -26.83 -0.90 8.23
CA ALA A 69 -27.67 -1.14 9.39
C ALA A 69 -26.89 -1.03 10.70
N ILE A 70 -25.69 -1.62 10.78
CA ILE A 70 -24.80 -1.51 11.94
C ILE A 70 -24.41 -0.06 12.19
N CYS A 71 -24.08 0.69 11.13
CA CYS A 71 -23.73 2.09 11.22
C CYS A 71 -24.88 2.93 11.80
N ALA A 72 -26.11 2.66 11.36
CA ALA A 72 -27.32 3.32 11.85
C ALA A 72 -27.65 2.95 13.30
N ASP A 73 -27.62 1.66 13.63
CA ASP A 73 -27.94 1.13 14.96
C ASP A 73 -26.97 1.67 16.03
N GLN A 74 -25.68 1.72 15.69
CA GLN A 74 -24.64 2.25 16.56
C GLN A 74 -24.54 3.80 16.54
N ASN A 75 -25.36 4.46 15.76
CA ASN A 75 -25.30 5.92 15.55
C ASN A 75 -23.92 6.42 15.14
N TRP A 76 -23.19 5.65 14.31
CA TRP A 76 -21.88 6.05 13.80
C TRP A 76 -22.01 7.02 12.63
N SER A 77 -21.04 7.93 12.51
CA SER A 77 -21.03 8.98 11.49
C SER A 77 -20.97 8.45 10.07
N SER A 78 -20.32 7.30 9.89
CA SER A 78 -19.97 6.79 8.57
C SER A 78 -19.43 5.35 8.59
N ALA A 79 -19.48 4.71 7.41
CA ALA A 79 -18.80 3.45 7.13
C ALA A 79 -17.90 3.63 5.90
N HIS A 80 -16.68 3.10 5.98
CA HIS A 80 -15.67 3.21 4.93
C HIS A 80 -15.07 1.84 4.63
N LEU A 81 -14.96 1.53 3.33
CA LEU A 81 -14.25 0.36 2.83
C LEU A 81 -13.11 0.84 1.94
N LEU A 82 -11.86 0.57 2.34
CA LEU A 82 -10.68 1.13 1.68
C LEU A 82 -10.00 0.12 0.75
N PHE A 83 -9.52 0.62 -0.39
CA PHE A 83 -8.75 -0.15 -1.38
C PHE A 83 -9.48 -1.39 -1.90
N LEU A 84 -10.74 -1.21 -2.25
CA LEU A 84 -11.61 -2.24 -2.82
C LEU A 84 -11.17 -2.64 -4.24
N PRO A 85 -11.39 -3.89 -4.66
CA PRO A 85 -11.43 -4.24 -6.07
C PRO A 85 -12.63 -3.58 -6.76
N GLN A 86 -12.56 -3.45 -8.08
CA GLN A 86 -13.51 -2.70 -8.91
C GLN A 86 -14.96 -3.20 -8.75
N ASP A 87 -15.15 -4.51 -8.77
CA ASP A 87 -16.47 -5.16 -8.64
C ASP A 87 -17.16 -4.81 -7.32
N GLN A 88 -16.43 -4.82 -6.20
CA GLN A 88 -16.95 -4.42 -4.90
C GLN A 88 -17.22 -2.91 -4.80
N ALA A 89 -16.38 -2.10 -5.44
CA ALA A 89 -16.62 -0.65 -5.54
C ALA A 89 -17.89 -0.36 -6.37
N ASP A 90 -18.11 -1.10 -7.46
CA ASP A 90 -19.31 -0.97 -8.29
C ASP A 90 -20.58 -1.41 -7.55
N ALA A 91 -20.53 -2.51 -6.79
CA ALA A 91 -21.62 -2.93 -5.93
C ALA A 91 -21.97 -1.87 -4.87
N ALA A 92 -20.98 -1.27 -4.22
CA ALA A 92 -21.17 -0.18 -3.27
C ALA A 92 -21.78 1.07 -3.94
N ARG A 93 -21.30 1.42 -5.16
CA ARG A 93 -21.86 2.54 -5.95
C ARG A 93 -23.32 2.34 -6.27
N GLN A 94 -23.73 1.12 -6.68
CA GLN A 94 -25.14 0.79 -6.97
C GLN A 94 -26.05 0.95 -5.75
N ARG A 95 -25.51 0.78 -4.55
CA ARG A 95 -26.23 1.07 -3.28
C ARG A 95 -26.19 2.55 -2.87
N GLY A 96 -25.59 3.42 -3.66
CA GLY A 96 -25.49 4.85 -3.38
C GLY A 96 -24.39 5.26 -2.41
N TRP A 97 -23.38 4.38 -2.18
CA TRP A 97 -22.14 4.79 -1.53
C TRP A 97 -21.33 5.70 -2.44
N LEU A 98 -20.60 6.63 -1.86
CA LEU A 98 -19.69 7.48 -2.60
C LEU A 98 -18.39 6.71 -2.86
N ILE A 99 -17.90 6.78 -4.10
CA ILE A 99 -16.65 6.12 -4.49
C ILE A 99 -15.55 7.16 -4.68
N ARG A 100 -14.44 6.97 -4.00
CA ARG A 100 -13.21 7.73 -4.20
C ARG A 100 -12.24 6.89 -5.01
N GLN A 101 -11.72 7.46 -6.09
CA GLN A 101 -10.65 6.87 -6.87
C GLN A 101 -9.31 7.46 -6.43
N GLY A 102 -8.31 6.61 -6.26
CA GLY A 102 -6.93 6.96 -6.02
C GLY A 102 -5.99 6.24 -6.99
N VAL A 103 -4.69 6.44 -6.83
CA VAL A 103 -3.68 5.77 -7.63
C VAL A 103 -2.60 5.17 -6.74
N GLN A 104 -2.14 4.00 -7.10
CA GLN A 104 -0.93 3.36 -6.60
C GLN A 104 0.00 3.03 -7.76
N PHE A 105 1.22 2.58 -7.45
CA PHE A 105 2.20 2.23 -8.46
C PHE A 105 2.63 0.78 -8.26
N HIS A 106 2.34 -0.06 -9.25
CA HIS A 106 2.62 -1.49 -9.21
C HIS A 106 3.53 -1.89 -10.37
N TRP A 107 4.48 -2.75 -10.11
CA TRP A 107 5.14 -3.51 -11.15
C TRP A 107 4.35 -4.78 -11.41
N GLN A 108 4.24 -5.16 -12.69
CA GLN A 108 3.65 -6.41 -13.13
C GLN A 108 4.67 -7.15 -14.01
N ASN A 109 4.82 -8.45 -13.74
CA ASN A 109 5.60 -9.31 -14.60
C ASN A 109 4.85 -9.53 -15.92
N ARG A 110 5.55 -9.86 -16.99
CA ARG A 110 4.93 -10.25 -18.26
C ARG A 110 4.16 -11.55 -18.07
N SER A 111 2.98 -11.67 -18.66
CA SER A 111 2.09 -12.82 -18.51
C SER A 111 2.52 -14.01 -19.37
N ASP A 112 2.95 -13.74 -20.59
CA ASP A 112 3.30 -14.71 -21.62
C ASP A 112 4.76 -15.16 -21.54
N ARG A 113 5.67 -14.28 -21.21
CA ARG A 113 7.09 -14.54 -21.00
C ARG A 113 7.59 -13.73 -19.80
N PRO A 114 7.52 -14.25 -18.57
CA PRO A 114 8.05 -13.58 -17.40
C PRO A 114 9.51 -13.13 -17.59
N TYR A 115 9.89 -12.03 -16.95
CA TYR A 115 11.27 -11.57 -16.97
C TYR A 115 12.21 -12.66 -16.42
N SER A 116 13.29 -12.94 -17.16
CA SER A 116 14.29 -13.93 -16.74
C SER A 116 15.15 -13.43 -15.58
N ASP A 117 15.42 -12.13 -15.58
CA ASP A 117 16.26 -11.44 -14.60
C ASP A 117 15.99 -9.92 -14.62
N PHE A 118 16.70 -9.18 -13.75
CA PHE A 118 16.56 -7.73 -13.67
C PHE A 118 17.08 -6.99 -14.91
N ASP A 119 18.05 -7.53 -15.65
CA ASP A 119 18.56 -6.93 -16.88
C ASP A 119 17.57 -7.10 -18.04
N ASP A 120 16.84 -8.23 -18.12
CA ASP A 120 15.73 -8.42 -19.06
C ASP A 120 14.60 -7.39 -18.78
N PHE A 121 14.26 -7.17 -17.50
CA PHE A 121 13.34 -6.10 -17.13
C PHE A 121 13.86 -4.72 -17.55
N LEU A 122 15.12 -4.40 -17.30
CA LEU A 122 15.71 -3.13 -17.73
C LEU A 122 15.74 -2.98 -19.24
N ALA A 123 15.83 -4.07 -20.01
CA ALA A 123 15.85 -4.03 -21.46
C ALA A 123 14.57 -3.48 -22.08
N ASP A 124 13.40 -3.64 -21.41
CA ASP A 124 12.15 -3.04 -21.83
C ASP A 124 12.05 -1.54 -21.60
N MET A 125 12.86 -1.02 -20.69
CA MET A 125 12.78 0.39 -20.32
C MET A 125 13.43 1.30 -21.37
N GLN A 126 13.00 2.55 -21.41
CA GLN A 126 13.64 3.62 -22.16
C GLN A 126 15.10 3.79 -21.73
N ARG A 127 15.97 4.18 -22.67
CA ARG A 127 17.42 4.23 -22.47
C ARG A 127 17.85 5.11 -21.29
N ASP A 128 17.23 6.28 -21.15
CA ASP A 128 17.52 7.24 -20.07
C ASP A 128 17.12 6.70 -18.70
N LYS A 129 15.97 6.06 -18.59
CA LYS A 129 15.46 5.43 -17.35
C LYS A 129 16.37 4.29 -16.93
N ARG A 130 16.68 3.38 -17.85
CA ARG A 130 17.63 2.28 -17.64
C ARG A 130 19.00 2.77 -17.18
N LYS A 131 19.54 3.80 -17.85
CA LYS A 131 20.83 4.41 -17.47
C LYS A 131 20.78 4.97 -16.06
N LYS A 132 19.69 5.67 -15.70
CA LYS A 132 19.51 6.24 -14.36
C LYS A 132 19.46 5.16 -13.28
N ILE A 133 18.69 4.09 -13.49
CA ILE A 133 18.60 2.97 -12.53
C ILE A 133 19.97 2.34 -12.31
N ARG A 134 20.71 2.04 -13.38
CA ARG A 134 22.06 1.49 -13.27
C ARG A 134 23.01 2.40 -12.51
N GLN A 135 22.92 3.72 -12.71
CA GLN A 135 23.72 4.70 -11.98
C GLN A 135 23.33 4.77 -10.48
N GLU A 136 22.05 4.71 -10.15
CA GLU A 136 21.57 4.72 -8.78
C GLU A 136 22.05 3.44 -8.05
N ARG A 137 21.91 2.27 -8.66
CA ARG A 137 22.42 0.99 -8.12
C ARG A 137 23.95 1.01 -7.94
N LYS A 138 24.67 1.51 -8.94
CA LYS A 138 26.14 1.64 -8.86
C LYS A 138 26.58 2.51 -7.69
N LYS A 139 25.93 3.65 -7.43
CA LYS A 139 26.26 4.51 -6.29
C LYS A 139 26.15 3.80 -4.95
N VAL A 140 25.15 2.95 -4.77
CA VAL A 140 24.96 2.16 -3.54
C VAL A 140 26.03 1.08 -3.43
N ALA A 141 26.35 0.38 -4.52
CA ALA A 141 27.40 -0.62 -4.56
C ALA A 141 28.80 -0.01 -4.30
N ASP A 142 29.13 1.14 -4.95
CA ASP A 142 30.38 1.87 -4.74
C ASP A 142 30.53 2.40 -3.29
N ALA A 143 29.40 2.61 -2.60
CA ALA A 143 29.38 2.95 -1.17
C ALA A 143 29.62 1.73 -0.26
N GLY A 144 29.93 0.54 -0.80
CA GLY A 144 30.20 -0.67 -0.05
C GLY A 144 28.96 -1.29 0.62
N ILE A 145 27.77 -1.04 0.07
CA ILE A 145 26.53 -1.58 0.60
C ILE A 145 26.18 -2.89 -0.11
N GLN A 146 25.94 -3.93 0.67
CA GLN A 146 25.45 -5.23 0.22
C GLN A 146 24.05 -5.48 0.78
N TYR A 147 23.33 -6.43 0.16
CA TYR A 147 21.95 -6.75 0.53
C TYR A 147 21.79 -8.21 0.89
N ARG A 148 20.93 -8.44 1.86
CA ARG A 148 20.42 -9.75 2.24
C ARG A 148 18.90 -9.69 2.26
N ILE A 149 18.26 -10.68 1.67
CA ILE A 149 16.80 -10.85 1.74
C ILE A 149 16.54 -12.17 2.46
N SER A 150 15.76 -12.09 3.54
CA SER A 150 15.32 -13.25 4.32
C SER A 150 13.81 -13.35 4.24
N GLU A 151 13.27 -14.56 4.24
CA GLU A 151 11.84 -14.82 4.11
C GLU A 151 11.35 -15.75 5.22
N GLY A 152 10.15 -15.50 5.70
CA GLY A 152 9.47 -16.40 6.60
C GLY A 152 10.25 -16.68 7.89
N ALA A 153 10.50 -17.95 8.16
CA ALA A 153 11.22 -18.40 9.34
C ALA A 153 12.72 -18.04 9.34
N ASP A 154 13.28 -17.71 8.18
CA ASP A 154 14.69 -17.29 8.05
C ASP A 154 14.92 -15.82 8.50
N ILE A 155 13.87 -15.08 8.77
CA ILE A 155 13.95 -13.76 9.40
C ILE A 155 14.18 -13.97 10.90
N SER A 156 15.42 -13.78 11.34
CA SER A 156 15.79 -13.98 12.74
C SER A 156 15.17 -12.96 13.69
N ALA A 157 15.16 -13.26 14.98
CA ALA A 157 14.72 -12.31 16.00
C ALA A 157 15.52 -11.00 15.97
N ALA A 158 16.83 -11.10 15.69
CA ALA A 158 17.72 -9.92 15.56
C ALA A 158 17.33 -9.08 14.32
N ASP A 159 16.91 -9.71 13.23
CA ASP A 159 16.42 -9.02 12.02
C ASP A 159 15.11 -8.27 12.29
N TRP A 160 14.19 -8.87 13.02
CA TRP A 160 12.95 -8.20 13.43
C TRP A 160 13.23 -7.02 14.35
N ASP A 161 14.20 -7.14 15.24
CA ASP A 161 14.60 -6.05 16.13
C ASP A 161 15.24 -4.91 15.35
N PHE A 162 16.12 -5.21 14.40
CA PHE A 162 16.71 -4.21 13.52
C PHE A 162 15.65 -3.54 12.62
N PHE A 163 14.73 -4.33 12.05
CA PHE A 163 13.60 -3.77 11.31
C PHE A 163 12.80 -2.80 12.19
N TYR A 164 12.48 -3.18 13.42
CA TYR A 164 11.75 -2.29 14.32
C TYR A 164 12.50 -1.00 14.61
N GLN A 165 13.80 -1.05 14.78
CA GLN A 165 14.63 0.15 14.94
C GLN A 165 14.49 1.09 13.73
N CYS A 166 14.61 0.57 12.52
CA CYS A 166 14.44 1.34 11.28
C CYS A 166 13.02 1.91 11.14
N TYR A 167 12.01 1.09 11.41
CA TYR A 167 10.61 1.45 11.38
C TYR A 167 10.30 2.60 12.35
N ALA A 168 10.70 2.45 13.62
CA ALA A 168 10.48 3.45 14.64
C ALA A 168 11.20 4.77 14.32
N GLN A 169 12.43 4.70 13.83
CA GLN A 169 13.21 5.89 13.42
C GLN A 169 12.48 6.71 12.36
N THR A 170 11.79 6.06 11.40
CA THR A 170 11.04 6.75 10.33
C THR A 170 9.86 7.55 10.87
N TYR A 171 9.18 7.05 11.91
CA TYR A 171 8.09 7.77 12.57
C TYR A 171 8.61 8.90 13.46
N LEU A 172 9.60 8.60 14.31
CA LEU A 172 10.18 9.56 15.23
C LEU A 172 10.79 10.78 14.52
N ALA A 173 11.44 10.55 13.36
CA ALA A 173 11.98 11.62 12.53
C ALA A 173 10.89 12.59 11.99
N ARG A 174 9.61 12.16 12.01
CA ARG A 174 8.45 12.97 11.62
C ARG A 174 7.65 13.49 12.84
N GLY A 175 8.17 13.32 14.06
CA GLY A 175 7.47 13.68 15.29
C GLY A 175 6.25 12.83 15.59
N GLN A 176 6.20 11.58 15.05
CA GLN A 176 5.09 10.65 15.21
C GLN A 176 5.51 9.44 16.03
N THR A 177 4.56 8.82 16.72
CA THR A 177 4.76 7.53 17.39
C THR A 177 4.48 6.38 16.41
N PRO A 178 5.30 5.32 16.41
CA PRO A 178 5.01 4.11 15.64
C PRO A 178 3.63 3.52 15.98
N TYR A 179 2.84 3.14 14.98
CA TYR A 179 1.51 2.54 15.20
C TYR A 179 1.56 1.18 15.87
N LEU A 180 2.59 0.38 15.58
CA LEU A 180 2.79 -0.93 16.16
C LEU A 180 4.04 -0.92 17.04
N SER A 181 3.93 -1.55 18.20
CA SER A 181 5.05 -1.78 19.11
C SER A 181 5.98 -2.90 18.58
N ARG A 182 7.16 -3.02 19.18
CA ARG A 182 8.08 -4.12 18.90
C ARG A 182 7.45 -5.49 19.14
N ASP A 183 6.71 -5.63 20.24
CA ASP A 183 6.03 -6.88 20.58
C ASP A 183 4.84 -7.15 19.65
N GLY A 184 4.15 -6.10 19.19
CA GLY A 184 3.13 -6.20 18.16
C GLY A 184 3.68 -6.79 16.85
N TRP A 185 4.85 -6.33 16.39
CA TRP A 185 5.51 -6.89 15.20
C TRP A 185 5.95 -8.34 15.41
N ARG A 186 6.47 -8.69 16.59
CA ARG A 186 6.84 -10.06 16.91
C ARG A 186 5.62 -10.98 16.91
N ALA A 187 4.51 -10.55 17.48
CA ALA A 187 3.27 -11.32 17.49
C ALA A 187 2.73 -11.55 16.07
N ILE A 188 2.77 -10.54 15.20
CA ILE A 188 2.38 -10.65 13.79
C ILE A 188 3.31 -11.63 13.05
N ALA A 189 4.62 -11.52 13.24
CA ALA A 189 5.60 -12.42 12.65
C ALA A 189 5.39 -13.88 13.04
N GLN A 190 5.06 -14.13 14.31
CA GLN A 190 4.75 -15.47 14.82
C GLN A 190 3.42 -16.03 14.30
N ALA A 191 2.41 -15.17 14.18
CA ALA A 191 1.07 -15.58 13.70
C ALA A 191 1.05 -15.86 12.19
N LEU A 192 1.88 -15.16 11.40
CA LEU A 192 1.91 -15.23 9.95
C LEU A 192 3.36 -15.34 9.45
N PRO A 193 4.10 -16.40 9.81
CA PRO A 193 5.53 -16.49 9.52
C PRO A 193 5.84 -16.46 8.02
N SER A 194 5.02 -17.10 7.18
CA SER A 194 5.22 -17.18 5.73
C SER A 194 4.80 -15.93 4.96
N ALA A 195 4.22 -14.93 5.63
CA ALA A 195 3.68 -13.73 4.98
C ALA A 195 4.71 -12.59 4.83
N TRP A 196 5.98 -12.80 5.18
CA TRP A 196 6.95 -11.73 5.26
C TRP A 196 8.25 -12.03 4.52
N ALA A 197 8.81 -11.00 3.88
CA ALA A 197 10.19 -10.97 3.41
C ALA A 197 10.83 -9.65 3.90
N LEU A 198 12.07 -9.73 4.34
CA LEU A 198 12.83 -8.61 4.88
C LEU A 198 14.10 -8.38 4.07
N VAL A 199 14.20 -7.21 3.48
CA VAL A 199 15.40 -6.71 2.80
C VAL A 199 16.24 -5.95 3.83
N VAL A 200 17.52 -6.33 3.99
CA VAL A 200 18.46 -5.67 4.88
C VAL A 200 19.65 -5.18 4.07
N ALA A 201 19.92 -3.87 4.12
CA ALA A 201 21.11 -3.25 3.58
C ALA A 201 22.23 -3.26 4.66
N GLN A 202 23.43 -3.67 4.27
CA GLN A 202 24.57 -3.84 5.17
C GLN A 202 25.78 -3.08 4.63
N ASP A 203 26.41 -2.28 5.48
CA ASP A 203 27.72 -1.66 5.19
C ASP A 203 28.83 -2.68 5.44
N THR A 204 29.64 -2.94 4.40
CA THR A 204 30.71 -3.94 4.44
C THR A 204 32.12 -3.32 4.44
N ARG A 205 32.25 -2.00 4.53
CA ARG A 205 33.54 -1.29 4.38
C ARG A 205 34.51 -1.48 5.56
N HIS A 206 33.98 -1.85 6.72
CA HIS A 206 34.76 -1.82 7.97
C HIS A 206 34.85 -3.19 8.66
N GLY A 207 34.86 -4.28 7.89
CA GLY A 207 34.96 -5.64 8.42
C GLY A 207 33.66 -6.41 8.34
N ALA A 208 33.12 -6.90 9.46
CA ALA A 208 31.86 -7.63 9.47
C ALA A 208 30.72 -6.76 8.97
N PRO A 209 29.76 -7.30 8.15
CA PRO A 209 28.63 -6.54 7.63
C PRO A 209 27.78 -5.95 8.76
N VAL A 210 27.56 -4.63 8.70
CA VAL A 210 26.74 -3.90 9.68
C VAL A 210 25.41 -3.49 9.05
N PRO A 211 24.24 -3.91 9.58
CA PRO A 211 22.94 -3.49 9.07
C PRO A 211 22.75 -1.97 9.23
N ILE A 212 22.32 -1.29 8.16
CA ILE A 212 22.12 0.17 8.13
C ILE A 212 20.73 0.61 7.71
N ALA A 213 19.98 -0.24 7.00
CA ALA A 213 18.62 0.03 6.57
C ALA A 213 17.86 -1.28 6.33
N SER A 214 16.53 -1.20 6.40
CA SER A 214 15.68 -2.34 6.07
C SER A 214 14.39 -1.93 5.37
N ALA A 215 13.82 -2.84 4.56
CA ALA A 215 12.48 -2.74 4.00
C ALA A 215 11.73 -4.05 4.22
N LEU A 216 10.52 -3.94 4.77
CA LEU A 216 9.63 -5.08 4.99
C LEU A 216 8.65 -5.21 3.83
N LEU A 217 8.51 -6.41 3.31
CA LEU A 217 7.50 -6.81 2.33
C LEU A 217 6.51 -7.75 2.99
N ALA A 218 5.21 -7.54 2.74
CA ALA A 218 4.24 -8.61 2.88
C ALA A 218 4.21 -9.41 1.59
N ILE A 219 4.04 -10.74 1.66
CA ILE A 219 4.03 -11.62 0.51
C ILE A 219 2.81 -12.54 0.50
N ASP A 220 2.24 -12.71 -0.68
CA ASP A 220 1.17 -13.66 -0.98
C ASP A 220 1.68 -14.58 -2.10
N ARG A 221 2.21 -15.74 -1.71
CA ARG A 221 2.79 -16.71 -2.63
C ARG A 221 1.76 -17.36 -3.53
N ASP A 222 0.55 -17.57 -3.01
CA ASP A 222 -0.52 -18.24 -3.76
C ASP A 222 -0.96 -17.39 -4.95
N ASN A 223 -1.06 -16.07 -4.77
CA ASN A 223 -1.39 -15.12 -5.82
C ASN A 223 -0.15 -14.57 -6.56
N GLY A 224 1.05 -14.82 -6.06
CA GLY A 224 2.30 -14.32 -6.61
C GLY A 224 2.44 -12.80 -6.47
N VAL A 225 2.05 -12.24 -5.32
CA VAL A 225 2.07 -10.78 -5.07
C VAL A 225 2.97 -10.44 -3.89
N ALA A 226 3.83 -9.46 -4.07
CA ALA A 226 4.59 -8.85 -2.98
C ALA A 226 4.16 -7.39 -2.76
N TYR A 227 4.09 -6.98 -1.51
CA TYR A 227 3.63 -5.66 -1.09
C TYR A 227 4.72 -4.95 -0.31
N GLY A 228 5.29 -3.87 -0.85
CA GLY A 228 6.21 -3.00 -0.13
C GLY A 228 5.48 -2.31 1.03
N ARG A 229 5.98 -2.52 2.26
CA ARG A 229 5.26 -2.05 3.45
C ARG A 229 5.99 -0.94 4.17
N TYR A 230 7.01 -1.23 4.89
CA TYR A 230 7.71 -0.29 5.73
C TYR A 230 9.19 -0.28 5.40
N TRP A 231 9.79 0.88 5.50
CA TRP A 231 11.22 1.03 5.35
C TRP A 231 11.75 2.02 6.40
N GLY A 232 13.03 1.89 6.69
CA GLY A 232 13.78 2.89 7.43
C GLY A 232 15.28 2.65 7.32
N ALA A 233 16.04 3.67 7.70
CA ALA A 233 17.49 3.62 7.69
C ALA A 233 18.03 4.33 8.94
N ILE A 234 19.13 3.79 9.48
CA ILE A 234 19.87 4.41 10.59
C ILE A 234 21.10 5.18 10.10
N GLN A 235 21.43 5.04 8.81
CA GLN A 235 22.47 5.80 8.14
C GLN A 235 21.97 6.36 6.80
N THR A 236 22.49 7.52 6.41
CA THR A 236 22.17 8.16 5.13
C THR A 236 23.19 7.77 4.08
N VAL A 237 22.75 7.09 3.02
CA VAL A 237 23.55 6.76 1.83
C VAL A 237 22.77 7.20 0.59
N SER A 238 23.46 7.77 -0.39
CA SER A 238 22.81 8.23 -1.64
C SER A 238 22.13 7.08 -2.37
N CYS A 239 20.89 7.24 -2.77
CA CYS A 239 20.06 6.26 -3.47
C CYS A 239 19.69 4.99 -2.66
N LEU A 240 20.06 4.91 -1.37
CA LEU A 240 19.79 3.75 -0.51
C LEU A 240 18.30 3.39 -0.48
N HIS A 241 17.44 4.38 -0.34
CA HIS A 241 15.97 4.18 -0.34
C HIS A 241 15.50 3.48 -1.61
N PHE A 242 15.96 3.91 -2.77
CA PHE A 242 15.52 3.34 -4.05
C PHE A 242 16.02 1.90 -4.22
N GLU A 243 17.25 1.64 -3.85
CA GLU A 243 17.82 0.29 -3.92
C GLU A 243 17.08 -0.65 -2.95
N THR A 244 16.91 -0.23 -1.69
CA THR A 244 16.32 -1.08 -0.64
C THR A 244 14.81 -1.31 -0.85
N CYS A 245 14.07 -0.30 -1.34
CA CYS A 245 12.61 -0.37 -1.41
C CYS A 245 12.07 -0.79 -2.78
N TYR A 246 12.87 -0.67 -3.85
CA TYR A 246 12.40 -0.95 -5.20
C TYR A 246 13.31 -1.91 -5.97
N TYR A 247 14.61 -1.64 -6.12
CA TYR A 247 15.44 -2.45 -7.00
C TYR A 247 15.72 -3.83 -6.45
N GLN A 248 16.08 -3.94 -5.19
CA GLN A 248 16.29 -5.24 -4.54
C GLN A 248 14.98 -6.05 -4.44
N PRO A 249 13.85 -5.48 -3.95
CA PRO A 249 12.56 -6.18 -3.96
C PRO A 249 12.13 -6.62 -5.36
N LEU A 250 12.29 -5.76 -6.38
CA LEU A 250 11.87 -6.08 -7.74
C LEU A 250 12.72 -7.18 -8.36
N GLN A 251 14.04 -7.11 -8.19
CA GLN A 251 14.95 -8.17 -8.61
C GLN A 251 14.57 -9.51 -7.95
N TRP A 252 14.37 -9.50 -6.64
CA TRP A 252 13.95 -10.67 -5.88
C TRP A 252 12.58 -11.20 -6.36
N CYS A 253 11.61 -10.33 -6.62
CA CYS A 253 10.31 -10.73 -7.16
C CYS A 253 10.45 -11.44 -8.52
N ILE A 254 11.33 -10.96 -9.40
CA ILE A 254 11.62 -11.60 -10.70
C ILE A 254 12.24 -12.98 -10.47
N GLU A 255 13.27 -13.07 -9.64
CA GLU A 255 13.99 -14.31 -9.33
C GLU A 255 13.09 -15.37 -8.67
N GLN A 256 12.11 -14.93 -7.87
CA GLN A 256 11.15 -15.79 -7.18
C GLN A 256 9.87 -16.05 -7.95
N GLY A 257 9.74 -15.54 -9.19
CA GLY A 257 8.59 -15.74 -10.05
C GLY A 257 7.30 -15.05 -9.61
N PHE A 258 7.40 -13.96 -8.84
CA PHE A 258 6.23 -13.15 -8.49
C PHE A 258 5.63 -12.49 -9.74
N LYS A 259 4.32 -12.36 -9.76
CA LYS A 259 3.55 -11.74 -10.84
C LYS A 259 3.42 -10.23 -10.67
N ARG A 260 3.44 -9.74 -9.43
CA ARG A 260 3.19 -8.34 -9.10
C ARG A 260 3.98 -7.90 -7.88
N PHE A 261 4.48 -6.66 -7.92
CA PHE A 261 5.03 -5.97 -6.76
C PHE A 261 4.34 -4.62 -6.59
N GLU A 262 3.74 -4.40 -5.43
CA GLU A 262 3.02 -3.18 -5.09
C GLU A 262 3.90 -2.27 -4.24
N GLY A 263 4.29 -1.12 -4.79
CA GLY A 263 5.23 -0.20 -4.16
C GLY A 263 4.66 0.65 -3.01
N GLY A 264 3.41 0.42 -2.54
CA GLY A 264 2.74 1.21 -1.50
C GLY A 264 2.09 2.50 -2.02
N ALA A 265 1.52 3.32 -1.10
CA ALA A 265 0.48 4.31 -1.38
C ALA A 265 0.91 5.57 -2.14
N GLN A 266 2.16 6.02 -2.12
CA GLN A 266 2.55 7.32 -2.67
C GLN A 266 3.86 7.28 -3.43
N GLY A 267 4.05 8.25 -4.35
CA GLY A 267 5.33 8.58 -4.94
C GLY A 267 5.46 8.32 -6.44
N GLU A 268 5.28 9.37 -7.24
CA GLU A 268 5.50 9.35 -8.70
C GLU A 268 6.90 8.89 -9.10
N HIS A 269 7.88 9.04 -8.21
CA HIS A 269 9.24 8.54 -8.44
C HIS A 269 9.29 7.04 -8.74
N LYS A 270 8.25 6.27 -8.36
CA LYS A 270 8.10 4.85 -8.65
C LYS A 270 7.88 4.59 -10.14
N LEU A 271 7.16 5.49 -10.84
CA LEU A 271 6.95 5.40 -12.29
C LEU A 271 8.28 5.28 -13.05
N ALA A 272 9.23 6.17 -12.75
CA ALA A 272 10.55 6.13 -13.38
C ALA A 272 11.35 4.84 -13.10
N ARG A 273 10.87 3.97 -12.21
CA ARG A 273 11.46 2.69 -11.80
C ARG A 273 10.67 1.48 -12.28
N GLY A 274 9.69 1.71 -13.18
CA GLY A 274 8.93 0.65 -13.82
C GLY A 274 7.71 0.17 -13.04
N LEU A 275 7.28 0.90 -12.00
CA LEU A 275 6.00 0.65 -11.36
C LEU A 275 4.95 1.56 -12.02
N LEU A 276 4.00 0.97 -12.71
CA LEU A 276 2.97 1.69 -13.47
C LEU A 276 1.79 2.11 -12.57
N PRO A 277 1.06 3.18 -12.93
CA PRO A 277 -0.10 3.62 -12.19
C PRO A 277 -1.23 2.60 -12.26
N VAL A 278 -1.87 2.34 -11.13
CA VAL A 278 -3.04 1.46 -11.00
C VAL A 278 -4.10 2.17 -10.19
N SER A 279 -5.32 2.22 -10.72
CA SER A 279 -6.46 2.79 -10.00
C SER A 279 -6.81 1.98 -8.76
N THR A 280 -7.09 2.66 -7.67
CA THR A 280 -7.59 2.09 -6.42
C THR A 280 -8.91 2.74 -6.04
N TYR A 281 -9.77 2.01 -5.36
CA TYR A 281 -11.11 2.49 -5.02
C TYR A 281 -11.35 2.37 -3.51
N SER A 282 -12.05 3.36 -2.98
CA SER A 282 -12.60 3.31 -1.63
C SER A 282 -14.08 3.70 -1.66
N ALA A 283 -14.89 3.05 -0.85
CA ALA A 283 -16.32 3.29 -0.78
C ALA A 283 -16.70 3.89 0.58
N HIS A 284 -17.60 4.87 0.55
CA HIS A 284 -17.95 5.67 1.72
C HIS A 284 -19.47 5.80 1.86
N HIS A 285 -20.03 5.22 2.93
CA HIS A 285 -21.40 5.42 3.36
C HIS A 285 -21.46 6.57 4.36
N LEU A 286 -22.22 7.61 4.02
CA LEU A 286 -22.38 8.81 4.83
C LEU A 286 -23.88 9.03 5.08
N PRO A 287 -24.40 8.67 6.28
CA PRO A 287 -25.83 8.77 6.57
C PRO A 287 -26.35 10.21 6.58
N HIS A 288 -25.54 11.19 7.01
CA HIS A 288 -25.96 12.58 7.09
C HIS A 288 -26.05 13.24 5.71
N PRO A 289 -27.21 13.66 5.21
CA PRO A 289 -27.39 14.14 3.82
C PRO A 289 -26.46 15.32 3.47
N GLY A 290 -26.41 16.36 4.32
CA GLY A 290 -25.59 17.53 4.06
C GLY A 290 -24.09 17.22 4.01
N PHE A 291 -23.61 16.27 4.82
CA PHE A 291 -22.22 15.81 4.76
C PHE A 291 -21.95 14.98 3.52
N LYS A 292 -22.89 14.07 3.16
CA LYS A 292 -22.84 13.29 1.93
C LYS A 292 -22.72 14.21 0.71
N ASP A 293 -23.56 15.24 0.61
CA ASP A 293 -23.54 16.20 -0.50
C ASP A 293 -22.21 16.98 -0.56
N ALA A 294 -21.69 17.40 0.58
CA ALA A 294 -20.42 18.11 0.65
C ALA A 294 -19.25 17.23 0.17
N VAL A 295 -19.19 15.99 0.65
CA VAL A 295 -18.18 15.00 0.24
C VAL A 295 -18.35 14.63 -1.22
N GLN A 296 -19.57 14.46 -1.72
CA GLN A 296 -19.83 14.16 -3.13
C GLN A 296 -19.28 15.26 -4.05
N ARG A 297 -19.53 16.53 -3.73
CA ARG A 297 -18.95 17.65 -4.48
C ARG A 297 -17.42 17.68 -4.44
N PHE A 298 -16.83 17.35 -3.29
CA PHE A 298 -15.39 17.23 -3.15
C PHE A 298 -14.84 16.11 -4.06
N LEU A 299 -15.41 14.91 -4.00
CA LEU A 299 -14.98 13.77 -4.80
C LEU A 299 -15.16 13.97 -6.30
N GLN A 300 -16.20 14.70 -6.73
CA GLN A 300 -16.37 15.05 -8.15
C GLN A 300 -15.26 15.96 -8.67
N ARG A 301 -14.77 16.90 -7.84
CA ARG A 301 -13.64 17.77 -8.20
C ARG A 301 -12.33 17.00 -8.19
N GLU A 302 -12.08 16.20 -7.14
CA GLU A 302 -10.89 15.35 -7.02
C GLU A 302 -10.82 14.35 -8.18
N GLY A 303 -11.92 13.70 -8.54
CA GLY A 303 -11.98 12.71 -9.61
C GLY A 303 -11.62 13.27 -11.00
N ARG A 304 -11.99 14.52 -11.31
CA ARG A 304 -11.56 15.18 -12.56
C ARG A 304 -10.05 15.40 -12.58
N GLY A 305 -9.47 15.82 -11.46
CA GLY A 305 -8.02 15.95 -11.33
C GLY A 305 -7.29 14.61 -11.42
N MET A 306 -7.90 13.56 -10.87
CA MET A 306 -7.33 12.21 -10.91
C MET A 306 -7.31 11.62 -12.32
N ALA A 307 -8.34 11.84 -13.13
CA ALA A 307 -8.37 11.38 -14.52
C ALA A 307 -7.23 12.04 -15.34
N HIS A 308 -7.12 13.36 -15.26
CA HIS A 308 -6.03 14.09 -15.92
C HIS A 308 -4.65 13.66 -15.44
N TYR A 309 -4.50 13.41 -14.14
CA TYR A 309 -3.25 12.93 -13.57
C TYR A 309 -2.85 11.53 -14.09
N LEU A 310 -3.82 10.63 -14.25
CA LEU A 310 -3.56 9.32 -14.83
C LEU A 310 -3.12 9.41 -16.29
N ASP A 311 -3.76 10.27 -17.09
CA ASP A 311 -3.37 10.51 -18.49
C ASP A 311 -1.93 11.03 -18.56
N GLU A 312 -1.55 12.01 -17.72
CA GLU A 312 -0.17 12.51 -17.65
C GLU A 312 0.85 11.42 -17.22
N LEU A 313 0.47 10.52 -16.34
CA LEU A 313 1.33 9.43 -15.92
C LEU A 313 1.54 8.41 -17.05
N ASP A 314 0.51 8.11 -17.83
CA ASP A 314 0.59 7.19 -18.96
C ASP A 314 1.51 7.74 -20.06
N GLU A 315 1.45 9.04 -20.36
CA GLU A 315 2.38 9.70 -21.30
C GLU A 315 3.85 9.62 -20.84
N ARG A 316 4.07 9.51 -19.52
CA ARG A 316 5.40 9.44 -18.91
C ARG A 316 5.85 8.01 -18.62
N ALA A 317 5.14 7.00 -19.14
CA ALA A 317 5.47 5.59 -18.92
C ALA A 317 6.95 5.31 -19.26
N PRO A 318 7.68 4.55 -18.44
CA PRO A 318 9.12 4.40 -18.59
C PRO A 318 9.52 3.32 -19.59
N PHE A 319 8.57 2.59 -20.15
CA PHE A 319 8.79 1.49 -21.09
C PHE A 319 8.84 1.99 -22.53
N ARG A 320 9.43 1.18 -23.41
CA ARG A 320 9.42 1.43 -24.84
C ARG A 320 8.03 1.16 -25.39
N ALA A 321 7.61 1.96 -26.38
CA ALA A 321 6.42 1.71 -27.16
C ALA A 321 6.59 0.47 -28.05
#